data_debdb26aa2c4264a0d80d9e29a536b9a
#
_entry.id   debdb26aa2c4264a0d80d9e29a536b9a
#
_cell.length_a   1.000
_cell.length_b   1.000
_cell.length_c   1.000
_cell.angle_alpha   90.00
_cell.angle_beta   90.00
_cell.angle_gamma   90.00
#
_symmetry.space_group_name_H-M   'P 1'
#
loop_
_entity.id
_entity.type
_entity.pdbx_description
1 polymer ?
#
loop_
_entity_poly.entity_id
_entity_poly.type
_entity_poly.pdbx_seq_one_letter_code
_entity_poly.pdbx_strand_id
1 'polypeptide(L)'
;TSPYDIRRKVKWLKNDVNRTNFSIPLQNTLRSSQTVFKVSQINEILDELGKKRDTKDGAIAEYTATSVYDSIREHLLELDAAEFELLVSYVLGTMGFESTQAIGFVGDGGIDFEGVLDVMGIASINLQVQVKRYNKGTIGELDIRNFRGALKKDYQGCFITLSKFAKKAIESAADPDKVSVRLINGRQFVDIFIEQYDK
;
A
#
# COMPACT_ATOMS: atom_id res chain seq x y z
N THR A 1 5.93 34.69 14.80
CA THR A 1 5.94 33.83 13.62
C THR A 1 5.59 32.41 14.06
N SER A 2 4.52 31.85 13.51
CA SER A 2 4.06 30.48 13.81
C SER A 2 5.15 29.48 13.38
N PRO A 3 5.51 28.48 14.21
CA PRO A 3 6.47 27.47 13.82
C PRO A 3 6.00 26.58 12.64
N TYR A 4 4.77 26.76 12.20
CA TYR A 4 4.14 26.03 11.09
C TYR A 4 4.03 26.86 9.79
N ASP A 5 4.71 28.01 9.68
CA ASP A 5 4.64 28.87 8.50
C ASP A 5 5.57 28.36 7.37
N ILE A 6 5.24 27.17 6.85
CA ILE A 6 5.91 26.58 5.70
C ILE A 6 5.31 27.19 4.44
N ARG A 7 5.97 28.23 3.90
CA ARG A 7 5.57 28.87 2.64
C ARG A 7 6.41 28.33 1.49
N ARG A 8 5.75 27.89 0.43
CA ARG A 8 6.42 27.55 -0.82
C ARG A 8 6.15 28.63 -1.85
N LYS A 9 7.19 29.03 -2.59
CA LYS A 9 7.01 29.89 -3.75
C LYS A 9 6.29 29.10 -4.84
N VAL A 10 5.13 29.57 -5.29
CA VAL A 10 4.38 28.97 -6.38
C VAL A 10 4.33 29.93 -7.57
N LYS A 11 4.37 29.38 -8.77
CA LYS A 11 4.11 30.09 -10.02
C LYS A 11 2.81 29.59 -10.59
N TRP A 12 1.78 30.43 -10.58
CA TRP A 12 0.51 30.12 -11.22
C TRP A 12 0.69 30.07 -12.72
N LEU A 13 0.26 28.98 -13.35
CA LEU A 13 0.31 28.81 -14.80
C LEU A 13 -0.95 29.36 -15.45
N LYS A 14 -2.11 29.22 -14.80
CA LYS A 14 -3.41 29.69 -15.23
C LYS A 14 -4.30 29.92 -14.01
N ASN A 15 -5.08 30.98 -13.94
CA ASN A 15 -5.86 31.36 -12.76
C ASN A 15 -7.39 31.27 -12.99
N ASP A 16 -7.82 31.13 -14.25
CA ASP A 16 -9.20 31.25 -14.68
C ASP A 16 -9.79 29.93 -15.20
N VAL A 17 -9.31 28.82 -14.67
CA VAL A 17 -9.78 27.49 -15.05
C VAL A 17 -11.10 27.19 -14.37
N ASN A 18 -12.17 27.05 -15.18
CA ASN A 18 -13.46 26.68 -14.66
C ASN A 18 -13.53 25.17 -14.43
N ARG A 19 -13.94 24.77 -13.25
CA ARG A 19 -14.09 23.38 -12.86
C ARG A 19 -15.05 22.59 -13.75
N THR A 20 -16.05 23.24 -14.32
CA THR A 20 -17.02 22.62 -15.23
C THR A 20 -16.42 22.19 -16.56
N ASN A 21 -15.20 22.64 -16.89
CA ASN A 21 -14.47 22.22 -18.09
C ASN A 21 -13.95 20.78 -17.99
N PHE A 22 -13.98 20.20 -16.80
CA PHE A 22 -13.46 18.85 -16.53
C PHE A 22 -14.56 17.79 -16.47
N SER A 23 -14.19 16.54 -16.70
CA SER A 23 -15.10 15.40 -16.52
C SER A 23 -15.61 15.29 -15.07
N ILE A 24 -16.77 14.68 -14.89
CA ILE A 24 -17.35 14.44 -13.55
C ILE A 24 -16.39 13.69 -12.62
N PRO A 25 -15.66 12.64 -13.05
CA PRO A 25 -14.67 11.97 -12.23
C PRO A 25 -13.55 12.91 -11.73
N LEU A 26 -13.02 13.79 -12.61
CA LEU A 26 -12.00 14.75 -12.19
C LEU A 26 -12.57 15.82 -11.27
N GLN A 27 -13.78 16.33 -11.53
CA GLN A 27 -14.46 17.26 -10.62
C GLN A 27 -14.63 16.67 -9.22
N ASN A 28 -14.96 15.38 -9.10
CA ASN A 28 -15.08 14.68 -7.82
C ASN A 28 -13.72 14.52 -7.13
N THR A 29 -12.68 14.17 -7.86
CA THR A 29 -11.30 14.09 -7.33
C THR A 29 -10.85 15.46 -6.78
N LEU A 30 -11.12 16.56 -7.49
CA LEU A 30 -10.77 17.92 -7.05
C LEU A 30 -11.63 18.43 -5.87
N ARG A 31 -12.63 17.68 -5.42
CA ARG A 31 -13.41 17.95 -4.18
C ARG A 31 -12.77 17.35 -2.93
N SER A 32 -11.71 16.55 -3.08
CA SER A 32 -11.03 15.96 -1.94
C SER A 32 -10.64 17.03 -0.91
N SER A 33 -10.90 16.75 0.36
CA SER A 33 -10.43 17.54 1.48
C SER A 33 -9.00 17.21 1.89
N GLN A 34 -8.39 16.20 1.25
CA GLN A 34 -7.02 15.80 1.53
C GLN A 34 -6.03 16.81 0.98
N THR A 35 -4.97 17.08 1.73
CA THR A 35 -3.90 18.01 1.35
C THR A 35 -3.06 17.49 0.17
N VAL A 36 -2.96 16.18 0.03
CA VAL A 36 -2.28 15.49 -1.07
C VAL A 36 -3.17 14.35 -1.55
N PHE A 37 -3.42 14.27 -2.85
CA PHE A 37 -4.21 13.21 -3.46
C PHE A 37 -3.74 12.94 -4.89
N LYS A 38 -4.00 11.72 -5.36
CA LYS A 38 -3.67 11.30 -6.72
C LYS A 38 -4.75 11.75 -7.70
N VAL A 39 -4.36 12.42 -8.76
CA VAL A 39 -5.23 12.79 -9.87
C VAL A 39 -5.05 11.78 -11.01
N SER A 40 -6.03 10.90 -11.20
CA SER A 40 -5.99 9.89 -12.27
C SER A 40 -6.21 10.50 -13.67
N GLN A 41 -6.95 11.62 -13.74
CA GLN A 41 -7.30 12.32 -14.98
C GLN A 41 -6.36 13.49 -15.28
N ILE A 42 -5.06 13.33 -15.04
CA ILE A 42 -4.06 14.40 -15.21
C ILE A 42 -4.05 14.97 -16.63
N ASN A 43 -4.37 14.15 -17.64
CA ASN A 43 -4.39 14.60 -19.04
C ASN A 43 -5.43 15.71 -19.29
N GLU A 44 -6.60 15.66 -18.63
CA GLU A 44 -7.61 16.72 -18.75
C GLU A 44 -7.08 18.07 -18.23
N ILE A 45 -6.30 18.04 -17.15
CA ILE A 45 -5.66 19.24 -16.59
C ILE A 45 -4.60 19.79 -17.56
N LEU A 46 -3.80 18.91 -18.16
CA LEU A 46 -2.76 19.31 -19.11
C LEU A 46 -3.35 19.88 -20.40
N ASP A 47 -4.43 19.31 -20.91
CA ASP A 47 -5.14 19.79 -22.09
C ASP A 47 -5.73 21.19 -21.83
N GLU A 48 -6.35 21.42 -20.66
CA GLU A 48 -6.90 22.72 -20.27
C GLU A 48 -5.82 23.79 -20.08
N LEU A 49 -4.61 23.41 -19.67
CA LEU A 49 -3.46 24.29 -19.57
C LEU A 49 -2.84 24.65 -20.93
N GLY A 50 -3.37 24.10 -22.03
CA GLY A 50 -2.84 24.31 -23.38
C GLY A 50 -1.48 23.69 -23.63
N LYS A 51 -1.06 22.79 -22.78
CA LYS A 51 0.16 22.01 -22.98
C LYS A 51 -0.15 20.86 -23.93
N LYS A 52 0.35 20.96 -25.17
CA LYS A 52 0.38 19.80 -26.08
C LYS A 52 1.07 18.64 -25.35
N ARG A 53 0.51 17.44 -25.53
CA ARG A 53 1.10 16.18 -25.06
C ARG A 53 2.54 16.04 -25.56
N ASP A 54 3.48 16.64 -24.84
CA ASP A 54 4.85 16.16 -24.95
C ASP A 54 4.88 14.82 -24.20
N THR A 55 5.23 13.76 -24.92
CA THR A 55 5.46 12.42 -24.38
C THR A 55 6.43 12.40 -23.19
N LYS A 56 7.14 13.50 -22.98
CA LYS A 56 8.01 13.74 -21.82
C LYS A 56 7.25 14.09 -20.52
N ASP A 57 6.07 14.72 -20.58
CA ASP A 57 5.34 15.12 -19.34
C ASP A 57 4.61 13.91 -18.70
N GLY A 58 4.12 12.97 -19.50
CA GLY A 58 3.68 11.67 -19.00
C GLY A 58 4.82 10.88 -18.35
N ALA A 59 6.01 10.93 -18.96
CA ALA A 59 7.22 10.33 -18.41
C ALA A 59 7.69 11.01 -17.11
N ILE A 60 7.51 12.33 -16.96
CA ILE A 60 7.87 13.08 -15.75
C ILE A 60 6.92 12.73 -14.59
N ALA A 61 5.61 12.64 -14.81
CA ALA A 61 4.65 12.27 -13.79
C ALA A 61 4.85 10.79 -13.36
N GLU A 62 5.10 9.90 -14.31
CA GLU A 62 5.42 8.50 -14.06
C GLU A 62 6.80 8.35 -13.38
N TYR A 63 7.79 9.11 -13.82
CA TYR A 63 9.11 9.17 -13.20
C TYR A 63 9.05 9.69 -11.76
N THR A 64 8.26 10.71 -11.49
CA THR A 64 8.10 11.27 -10.13
C THR A 64 7.40 10.27 -9.21
N ALA A 65 6.33 9.62 -9.68
CA ALA A 65 5.64 8.59 -8.92
C ALA A 65 6.55 7.36 -8.67
N THR A 66 7.33 6.96 -9.67
CA THR A 66 8.29 5.86 -9.56
C THR A 66 9.41 6.23 -8.58
N SER A 67 9.93 7.47 -8.63
CA SER A 67 11.00 7.92 -7.73
C SER A 67 10.55 8.00 -6.27
N VAL A 68 9.32 8.42 -5.99
CA VAL A 68 8.75 8.41 -4.63
C VAL A 68 8.57 6.97 -4.13
N TYR A 69 8.03 6.09 -4.96
CA TYR A 69 7.92 4.68 -4.63
C TYR A 69 9.28 4.06 -4.32
N ASP A 70 10.27 4.28 -5.19
CA ASP A 70 11.62 3.73 -5.04
C ASP A 70 12.29 4.26 -3.78
N SER A 71 12.14 5.55 -3.47
CA SER A 71 12.66 6.16 -2.25
C SER A 71 12.03 5.54 -0.99
N ILE A 72 10.70 5.40 -0.94
CA ILE A 72 10.02 4.76 0.20
C ILE A 72 10.50 3.30 0.33
N ARG A 73 10.55 2.58 -0.79
CA ARG A 73 10.99 1.19 -0.79
C ARG A 73 12.43 1.03 -0.30
N GLU A 74 13.33 1.91 -0.68
CA GLU A 74 14.72 1.91 -0.21
C GLU A 74 14.78 2.07 1.31
N HIS A 75 14.06 3.04 1.90
CA HIS A 75 13.99 3.21 3.35
C HIS A 75 13.37 1.99 4.05
N LEU A 76 12.33 1.38 3.47
CA LEU A 76 11.77 0.15 4.02
C LEU A 76 12.75 -1.02 3.99
N LEU A 77 13.68 -1.04 3.04
CA LEU A 77 14.73 -2.06 2.96
C LEU A 77 15.89 -1.81 3.94
N GLU A 78 16.03 -0.61 4.50
CA GLU A 78 16.98 -0.30 5.57
C GLU A 78 16.54 -0.85 6.92
N LEU A 79 15.23 -0.99 7.15
CA LEU A 79 14.69 -1.60 8.36
C LEU A 79 15.20 -3.03 8.52
N ASP A 80 15.41 -3.48 9.74
CA ASP A 80 15.63 -4.90 10.00
C ASP A 80 14.31 -5.71 9.89
N ALA A 81 14.36 -7.02 10.07
CA ALA A 81 13.18 -7.87 9.92
C ALA A 81 12.11 -7.54 10.98
N ALA A 82 12.52 -7.36 12.24
CA ALA A 82 11.61 -7.08 13.34
C ALA A 82 10.99 -5.68 13.23
N GLU A 83 11.77 -4.69 12.80
CA GLU A 83 11.29 -3.34 12.51
C GLU A 83 10.24 -3.33 11.39
N PHE A 84 10.47 -4.13 10.34
CA PHE A 84 9.51 -4.24 9.24
C PHE A 84 8.22 -4.96 9.67
N GLU A 85 8.31 -6.02 10.49
CA GLU A 85 7.16 -6.69 11.10
C GLU A 85 6.35 -5.74 11.99
N LEU A 86 7.03 -4.93 12.80
CA LEU A 86 6.41 -3.91 13.64
C LEU A 86 5.69 -2.85 12.81
N LEU A 87 6.31 -2.38 11.72
CA LEU A 87 5.70 -1.43 10.80
C LEU A 87 4.44 -2.01 10.15
N VAL A 88 4.49 -3.27 9.69
CA VAL A 88 3.31 -3.95 9.14
C VAL A 88 2.19 -4.03 10.17
N SER A 89 2.51 -4.38 11.42
CA SER A 89 1.54 -4.42 12.52
C SER A 89 0.92 -3.05 12.77
N TYR A 90 1.70 -1.99 12.73
CA TYR A 90 1.21 -0.61 12.85
C TYR A 90 0.26 -0.24 11.70
N VAL A 91 0.64 -0.55 10.46
CA VAL A 91 -0.21 -0.29 9.28
C VAL A 91 -1.54 -1.04 9.39
N LEU A 92 -1.53 -2.31 9.80
CA LEU A 92 -2.76 -3.07 10.01
C LEU A 92 -3.62 -2.48 11.13
N GLY A 93 -2.99 -1.98 12.20
CA GLY A 93 -3.68 -1.26 13.27
C GLY A 93 -4.39 0.01 12.78
N THR A 94 -3.75 0.81 11.90
CA THR A 94 -4.40 1.99 11.28
C THR A 94 -5.57 1.62 10.36
N MET A 95 -5.60 0.41 9.83
CA MET A 95 -6.72 -0.15 9.08
C MET A 95 -7.86 -0.67 9.98
N GLY A 96 -7.67 -0.64 11.31
CA GLY A 96 -8.66 -1.05 12.29
C GLY A 96 -8.51 -2.49 12.79
N PHE A 97 -7.45 -3.22 12.42
CA PHE A 97 -7.19 -4.52 13.00
C PHE A 97 -6.66 -4.37 14.44
N GLU A 98 -7.33 -5.00 15.38
CA GLU A 98 -6.86 -5.12 16.76
C GLU A 98 -5.97 -6.35 16.88
N SER A 99 -4.71 -6.16 17.30
CA SER A 99 -3.78 -7.27 17.51
C SER A 99 -4.22 -8.13 18.69
N THR A 100 -4.28 -9.43 18.49
CA THR A 100 -4.59 -10.42 19.52
C THR A 100 -3.32 -11.01 20.17
N GLN A 101 -2.14 -10.62 19.68
CA GLN A 101 -0.83 -11.06 20.20
C GLN A 101 -0.06 -9.89 20.81
N ALA A 102 0.80 -10.18 21.78
CA ALA A 102 1.73 -9.18 22.30
C ALA A 102 2.77 -8.79 21.23
N ILE A 103 3.12 -7.50 21.17
CA ILE A 103 4.17 -7.00 20.28
C ILE A 103 5.48 -7.74 20.57
N GLY A 104 6.12 -8.29 19.54
CA GLY A 104 7.37 -9.05 19.66
C GLY A 104 7.18 -10.53 19.97
N PHE A 105 5.98 -11.07 19.87
CA PHE A 105 5.76 -12.52 20.00
C PHE A 105 6.37 -13.24 18.78
N VAL A 106 7.39 -14.03 19.04
CA VAL A 106 7.95 -14.96 18.04
C VAL A 106 7.03 -16.18 18.01
N GLY A 107 6.06 -16.17 17.07
CA GLY A 107 5.14 -17.29 16.90
C GLY A 107 5.83 -18.51 16.30
N ASP A 108 5.58 -19.70 16.85
CA ASP A 108 5.94 -20.95 16.19
C ASP A 108 5.18 -21.06 14.86
N GLY A 109 5.90 -21.21 13.75
CA GLY A 109 5.32 -21.44 12.43
C GLY A 109 5.32 -20.24 11.46
N GLY A 110 5.94 -19.10 11.81
CA GLY A 110 6.12 -17.95 10.89
C GLY A 110 4.87 -17.07 10.77
N ILE A 111 4.05 -16.98 11.82
CA ILE A 111 2.99 -15.98 11.93
C ILE A 111 3.56 -14.76 12.67
N ASP A 112 3.64 -13.61 11.98
CA ASP A 112 4.26 -12.40 12.51
C ASP A 112 3.21 -11.40 13.03
N PHE A 113 1.95 -11.55 12.60
CA PHE A 113 0.82 -10.79 13.12
C PHE A 113 -0.44 -11.65 13.18
N GLU A 114 -1.19 -11.47 14.25
CA GLU A 114 -2.54 -12.03 14.41
C GLU A 114 -3.46 -10.94 14.96
N GLY A 115 -4.60 -10.75 14.32
CA GLY A 115 -5.54 -9.72 14.73
C GLY A 115 -6.95 -9.93 14.20
N VAL A 116 -7.87 -9.14 14.74
CA VAL A 116 -9.29 -9.16 14.38
C VAL A 116 -9.73 -7.77 13.96
N LEU A 117 -10.46 -7.69 12.88
CA LEU A 117 -11.18 -6.49 12.48
C LEU A 117 -12.68 -6.70 12.73
N ASP A 118 -13.24 -5.92 13.64
CA ASP A 118 -14.68 -5.86 13.85
C ASP A 118 -15.31 -4.86 12.87
N VAL A 119 -16.27 -5.34 12.10
CA VAL A 119 -17.03 -4.53 11.16
C VAL A 119 -18.35 -4.11 11.83
N MET A 120 -18.27 -3.16 12.74
CA MET A 120 -19.44 -2.55 13.43
C MET A 120 -20.36 -3.57 14.13
N GLY A 121 -19.82 -4.68 14.63
CA GLY A 121 -20.59 -5.75 15.26
C GLY A 121 -21.41 -6.62 14.28
N ILE A 122 -21.32 -6.37 12.98
CA ILE A 122 -22.03 -7.14 11.94
C ILE A 122 -21.23 -8.37 11.53
N ALA A 123 -19.90 -8.23 11.48
CA ALA A 123 -18.99 -9.31 11.11
C ALA A 123 -17.62 -9.09 11.75
N SER A 124 -16.84 -10.14 11.87
CA SER A 124 -15.43 -10.06 12.26
C SER A 124 -14.55 -10.78 11.24
N ILE A 125 -13.39 -10.20 10.97
CA ILE A 125 -12.36 -10.77 10.09
C ILE A 125 -11.17 -11.14 10.96
N ASN A 126 -10.93 -12.44 11.10
CA ASN A 126 -9.73 -12.96 11.75
C ASN A 126 -8.60 -13.04 10.74
N LEU A 127 -7.46 -12.40 11.00
CA LEU A 127 -6.34 -12.30 10.08
C LEU A 127 -5.06 -12.81 10.73
N GLN A 128 -4.34 -13.67 10.03
CA GLN A 128 -2.96 -14.02 10.32
C GLN A 128 -2.07 -13.59 9.17
N VAL A 129 -0.93 -12.97 9.49
CA VAL A 129 -0.01 -12.44 8.51
C VAL A 129 1.38 -13.02 8.72
N GLN A 130 2.02 -13.41 7.61
CA GLN A 130 3.45 -13.64 7.55
C GLN A 130 4.11 -12.50 6.78
N VAL A 131 5.23 -12.01 7.31
CA VAL A 131 6.00 -10.89 6.76
C VAL A 131 7.40 -11.37 6.38
N LYS A 132 7.84 -11.11 5.17
CA LYS A 132 9.22 -11.37 4.77
C LYS A 132 9.84 -10.18 4.05
N ARG A 133 10.76 -9.50 4.74
CA ARG A 133 11.52 -8.37 4.22
C ARG A 133 12.66 -8.83 3.29
N TYR A 134 12.37 -9.52 2.21
CA TYR A 134 13.42 -9.87 1.26
C TYR A 134 13.77 -8.66 0.36
N ASN A 135 15.06 -8.37 0.26
CA ASN A 135 15.59 -7.38 -0.68
C ASN A 135 16.07 -8.03 -1.99
N LYS A 136 16.38 -9.33 -1.97
CA LYS A 136 16.80 -10.13 -3.10
C LYS A 136 16.05 -11.47 -3.13
N GLY A 137 15.78 -11.96 -4.34
CA GLY A 137 15.03 -13.20 -4.52
C GLY A 137 13.52 -13.00 -4.64
N THR A 138 12.79 -14.10 -4.66
CA THR A 138 11.34 -14.17 -4.77
C THR A 138 10.78 -15.13 -3.74
N ILE A 139 9.58 -14.88 -3.26
CA ILE A 139 8.84 -15.83 -2.41
C ILE A 139 8.40 -17.01 -3.28
N GLY A 140 8.72 -18.21 -2.85
CA GLY A 140 8.43 -19.45 -3.57
C GLY A 140 7.11 -20.11 -3.14
N GLU A 141 6.75 -21.16 -3.85
CA GLU A 141 5.58 -21.99 -3.52
C GLU A 141 5.67 -22.60 -2.11
N LEU A 142 6.87 -23.05 -1.72
CA LEU A 142 7.08 -23.69 -0.41
C LEU A 142 6.79 -22.74 0.74
N ASP A 143 7.14 -21.46 0.60
CA ASP A 143 6.83 -20.43 1.61
C ASP A 143 5.30 -20.32 1.82
N ILE A 144 4.54 -20.28 0.72
CA ILE A 144 3.07 -20.19 0.78
C ILE A 144 2.45 -21.44 1.38
N ARG A 145 2.97 -22.62 1.04
CA ARG A 145 2.50 -23.90 1.60
C ARG A 145 2.75 -24.00 3.11
N ASN A 146 3.96 -23.61 3.54
CA ASN A 146 4.32 -23.61 4.95
C ASN A 146 3.45 -22.63 5.74
N PHE A 147 3.31 -21.41 5.26
CA PHE A 147 2.44 -20.41 5.89
C PHE A 147 0.99 -20.91 5.98
N ARG A 148 0.44 -21.44 4.89
CA ARG A 148 -0.92 -22.01 4.90
C ARG A 148 -1.07 -23.13 5.94
N GLY A 149 -0.05 -23.97 6.09
CA GLY A 149 -0.05 -25.04 7.09
C GLY A 149 -0.06 -24.53 8.55
N ALA A 150 0.42 -23.31 8.78
CA ALA A 150 0.45 -22.67 10.09
C ALA A 150 -0.84 -21.89 10.41
N LEU A 151 -1.72 -21.63 9.41
CA LEU A 151 -2.95 -20.87 9.61
C LEU A 151 -3.90 -21.62 10.58
N LYS A 152 -4.40 -20.88 11.55
CA LYS A 152 -5.47 -21.36 12.42
C LYS A 152 -6.78 -21.51 11.62
N LYS A 153 -7.62 -22.41 12.09
CA LYS A 153 -8.98 -22.54 11.55
C LYS A 153 -9.72 -21.20 11.70
N ASP A 154 -10.51 -20.85 10.70
CA ASP A 154 -11.32 -19.63 10.66
C ASP A 154 -10.52 -18.31 10.54
N TYR A 155 -9.21 -18.39 10.28
CA TYR A 155 -8.38 -17.24 9.96
C TYR A 155 -8.13 -17.11 8.46
N GLN A 156 -8.11 -15.88 7.99
CA GLN A 156 -7.63 -15.54 6.65
C GLN A 156 -6.12 -15.34 6.69
N GLY A 157 -5.42 -15.86 5.68
CA GLY A 157 -3.98 -15.70 5.56
C GLY A 157 -3.60 -14.52 4.64
N CYS A 158 -2.64 -13.71 5.09
CA CYS A 158 -2.01 -12.70 4.24
C CYS A 158 -0.49 -12.82 4.31
N PHE A 159 0.17 -12.87 3.17
CA PHE A 159 1.63 -12.93 3.08
C PHE A 159 2.14 -11.62 2.49
N ILE A 160 2.97 -10.88 3.25
CA ILE A 160 3.49 -9.57 2.89
C ILE A 160 5.00 -9.65 2.66
N THR A 161 5.49 -9.05 1.57
CA THR A 161 6.93 -8.97 1.30
C THR A 161 7.30 -7.69 0.57
N LEU A 162 8.52 -7.19 0.75
CA LEU A 162 9.08 -6.11 -0.09
C LEU A 162 9.63 -6.63 -1.43
N SER A 163 9.63 -7.94 -1.64
CA SER A 163 10.06 -8.60 -2.86
C SER A 163 8.87 -8.89 -3.81
N LYS A 164 9.04 -9.92 -4.63
CA LYS A 164 8.04 -10.42 -5.59
C LYS A 164 7.69 -11.86 -5.25
N PHE A 165 6.54 -12.32 -5.74
CA PHE A 165 6.14 -13.71 -5.67
C PHE A 165 6.47 -14.43 -6.98
N ALA A 166 7.00 -15.63 -6.89
CA ALA A 166 7.18 -16.51 -8.04
C ALA A 166 5.79 -16.95 -8.59
N LYS A 167 5.71 -17.27 -9.87
CA LYS A 167 4.46 -17.70 -10.51
C LYS A 167 3.79 -18.85 -9.76
N LYS A 168 4.56 -19.88 -9.39
CA LYS A 168 4.05 -21.03 -8.62
C LYS A 168 3.55 -20.65 -7.22
N ALA A 169 4.11 -19.62 -6.58
CA ALA A 169 3.61 -19.10 -5.32
C ALA A 169 2.22 -18.46 -5.49
N ILE A 170 2.04 -17.68 -6.56
CA ILE A 170 0.76 -17.05 -6.89
C ILE A 170 -0.30 -18.12 -7.19
N GLU A 171 0.02 -19.10 -8.01
CA GLU A 171 -0.85 -20.22 -8.34
C GLU A 171 -1.24 -21.02 -7.08
N SER A 172 -0.26 -21.33 -6.23
CA SER A 172 -0.51 -22.01 -4.96
C SER A 172 -1.38 -21.20 -4.02
N ALA A 173 -1.18 -19.89 -3.91
CA ALA A 173 -1.97 -19.01 -3.03
C ALA A 173 -3.44 -18.94 -3.43
N ALA A 174 -3.72 -19.01 -4.73
CA ALA A 174 -5.06 -18.93 -5.32
C ALA A 174 -5.74 -20.30 -5.55
N ASP A 175 -5.13 -21.42 -5.10
CA ASP A 175 -5.64 -22.76 -5.28
C ASP A 175 -7.05 -22.90 -4.68
N PRO A 176 -8.09 -23.19 -5.49
CA PRO A 176 -9.50 -23.20 -5.04
C PRO A 176 -9.80 -24.33 -4.06
N ASP A 177 -9.00 -25.41 -4.07
CA ASP A 177 -9.18 -26.56 -3.18
C ASP A 177 -8.53 -26.36 -1.80
N LYS A 178 -7.94 -25.19 -1.54
CA LYS A 178 -7.20 -24.88 -0.32
C LYS A 178 -7.61 -23.53 0.27
N VAL A 179 -7.26 -23.32 1.53
CA VAL A 179 -7.41 -22.00 2.16
C VAL A 179 -6.65 -20.97 1.35
N SER A 180 -7.36 -19.95 0.87
CA SER A 180 -6.77 -18.87 0.08
C SER A 180 -5.82 -18.03 0.93
N VAL A 181 -4.68 -17.64 0.33
CA VAL A 181 -3.71 -16.75 0.95
C VAL A 181 -3.62 -15.47 0.13
N ARG A 182 -3.89 -14.32 0.75
CA ARG A 182 -3.69 -13.03 0.10
C ARG A 182 -2.20 -12.72 -0.01
N LEU A 183 -1.75 -12.30 -1.18
CA LEU A 183 -0.36 -11.92 -1.42
C LEU A 183 -0.24 -10.43 -1.62
N ILE A 184 0.65 -9.80 -0.85
CA ILE A 184 0.97 -8.36 -0.94
C ILE A 184 2.46 -8.25 -1.26
N ASN A 185 2.79 -7.87 -2.48
CA ASN A 185 4.17 -7.64 -2.88
C ASN A 185 4.65 -6.24 -2.47
N GLY A 186 5.95 -5.95 -2.68
CA GLY A 186 6.55 -4.67 -2.27
C GLY A 186 5.86 -3.45 -2.87
N ARG A 187 5.39 -3.52 -4.12
CA ARG A 187 4.63 -2.41 -4.74
C ARG A 187 3.31 -2.17 -4.03
N GLN A 188 2.55 -3.23 -3.85
CA GLN A 188 1.25 -3.17 -3.18
C GLN A 188 1.38 -2.72 -1.72
N PHE A 189 2.45 -3.15 -1.01
CA PHE A 189 2.66 -2.72 0.36
C PHE A 189 2.97 -1.22 0.46
N VAL A 190 3.81 -0.69 -0.42
CA VAL A 190 4.08 0.76 -0.47
C VAL A 190 2.82 1.56 -0.79
N ASP A 191 2.00 1.09 -1.72
CA ASP A 191 0.71 1.74 -2.04
C ASP A 191 -0.21 1.77 -0.79
N ILE A 192 -0.34 0.66 -0.07
CA ILE A 192 -1.10 0.58 1.20
C ILE A 192 -0.49 1.51 2.25
N PHE A 193 0.83 1.50 2.41
CA PHE A 193 1.53 2.34 3.39
C PHE A 193 1.26 3.82 3.15
N ILE A 194 1.34 4.29 1.90
CA ILE A 194 1.03 5.67 1.53
C ILE A 194 -0.42 6.01 1.88
N GLU A 195 -1.37 5.14 1.53
CA GLU A 195 -2.79 5.36 1.80
C GLU A 195 -3.11 5.45 3.32
N GLN A 196 -2.36 4.73 4.15
CA GLN A 196 -2.57 4.77 5.60
C GLN A 196 -1.80 5.90 6.29
N TYR A 197 -0.68 6.34 5.72
CA TYR A 197 0.11 7.44 6.28
C TYR A 197 -0.58 8.80 6.18
N ASP A 198 -1.44 8.99 5.19
CA ASP A 198 -2.17 10.24 4.94
C ASP A 198 -3.48 10.35 5.75
N LYS A 199 -3.78 9.40 6.64
CA LYS A 199 -4.97 9.41 7.53
C LYS A 199 -4.65 9.95 8.90
#